data_0db0e247420c50da32509dd4cb72b03e
#
_entry.id   0db0e247420c50da32509dd4cb72b03e
#
_cell.length_a   1.000
_cell.length_b   1.000
_cell.length_c   1.000
_cell.angle_alpha   90.00
_cell.angle_beta   90.00
_cell.angle_gamma   90.00
#
_symmetry.space_group_name_H-M   'P 1'
#
loop_
_entity.id
_entity.type
_entity.pdbx_description
1 polymer ?
#
loop_
_entity_poly.entity_id
_entity_poly.type
_entity_poly.pdbx_seq_one_letter_code
_entity_poly.pdbx_strand_id
1 'polypeptide(L)'
;MLRTIKLIIYYFLYQVLFTTIIALPSTWIQIMNNGSNVSSFTPGEITITTTGIAMILSSIAMIWHLIHFKYVKFNLKSFGEVPSKTIWLSIPLIVAGMFFINLCSEFLGLPDLMQDTFLAMSRNIFGIISITIMAPLVEELLFRGAIQGYMLRKGMKPLHAILIASAIFGIIHMNPIQ
;
A
#
# COMPACT_ATOMS: atom_id res chain seq x y z
N MET A 1 -9.43 19.26 -1.22
CA MET A 1 -9.95 18.13 -0.42
C MET A 1 -10.77 17.12 -1.22
N LEU A 2 -11.80 17.51 -1.96
CA LEU A 2 -12.62 16.53 -2.74
C LEU A 2 -11.82 15.65 -3.69
N ARG A 3 -10.76 16.18 -4.31
CA ARG A 3 -9.88 15.44 -5.22
C ARG A 3 -9.05 14.36 -4.49
N THR A 4 -8.58 14.66 -3.30
CA THR A 4 -7.86 13.72 -2.43
C THR A 4 -8.75 12.57 -2.01
N ILE A 5 -9.97 12.88 -1.55
CA ILE A 5 -10.96 11.87 -1.14
C ILE A 5 -11.30 10.94 -2.30
N LYS A 6 -11.52 11.48 -3.51
CA LYS A 6 -11.77 10.67 -4.71
C LYS A 6 -10.64 9.69 -5.01
N LEU A 7 -9.37 10.11 -4.89
CA LEU A 7 -8.23 9.24 -5.14
C LEU A 7 -8.14 8.08 -4.14
N ILE A 8 -8.43 8.35 -2.87
CA ILE A 8 -8.49 7.32 -1.83
C ILE A 8 -9.62 6.34 -2.12
N ILE A 9 -10.81 6.84 -2.49
CA ILE A 9 -11.94 5.98 -2.88
C ILE A 9 -11.57 5.10 -4.08
N TYR A 10 -10.93 5.64 -5.12
CA TYR A 10 -10.50 4.84 -6.27
C TYR A 10 -9.47 3.78 -5.89
N TYR A 11 -8.54 4.09 -4.98
CA TYR A 11 -7.58 3.12 -4.49
C TYR A 11 -8.29 1.91 -3.86
N PHE A 12 -9.23 2.14 -2.94
CA PHE A 12 -10.00 1.06 -2.33
C PHE A 12 -10.93 0.35 -3.34
N LEU A 13 -11.54 1.07 -4.26
CA LEU A 13 -12.40 0.46 -5.29
C LEU A 13 -11.60 -0.50 -6.18
N TYR A 14 -10.37 -0.14 -6.60
CA TYR A 14 -9.52 -1.06 -7.35
C TYR A 14 -9.15 -2.29 -6.53
N GLN A 15 -8.80 -2.12 -5.25
CA GLN A 15 -8.50 -3.25 -4.37
C GLN A 15 -9.70 -4.22 -4.27
N VAL A 16 -10.87 -3.71 -3.95
CA VAL A 16 -12.09 -4.52 -3.85
C VAL A 16 -12.44 -5.19 -5.19
N LEU A 17 -12.39 -4.42 -6.30
CA LEU A 17 -12.72 -4.92 -7.63
C LEU A 17 -11.83 -6.10 -8.04
N PHE A 18 -10.51 -5.92 -7.98
CA PHE A 18 -9.58 -6.97 -8.40
C PHE A 18 -9.58 -8.16 -7.44
N THR A 19 -9.70 -7.94 -6.14
CA THR A 19 -9.86 -9.03 -5.17
C THR A 19 -11.12 -9.84 -5.48
N THR A 20 -12.24 -9.19 -5.74
CA THR A 20 -13.48 -9.87 -6.07
C THR A 20 -13.39 -10.66 -7.39
N ILE A 21 -12.85 -10.04 -8.45
CA ILE A 21 -12.71 -10.69 -9.77
C ILE A 21 -11.82 -11.93 -9.70
N ILE A 22 -10.75 -11.90 -8.88
CA ILE A 22 -9.79 -13.00 -8.80
C ILE A 22 -10.21 -14.05 -7.77
N ALA A 23 -10.80 -13.62 -6.65
CA ALA A 23 -11.24 -14.55 -5.61
C ALA A 23 -12.47 -15.36 -6.01
N LEU A 24 -13.44 -14.79 -6.71
CA LEU A 24 -14.67 -15.49 -7.09
C LEU A 24 -14.42 -16.77 -7.91
N PRO A 25 -13.61 -16.77 -8.99
CA PRO A 25 -13.32 -17.97 -9.74
C PRO A 25 -12.60 -19.04 -8.91
N SER A 26 -11.64 -18.62 -8.08
CA SER A 26 -10.87 -19.55 -7.24
C SER A 26 -11.73 -20.23 -6.18
N THR A 27 -12.61 -19.48 -5.53
CA THR A 27 -13.57 -20.04 -4.57
C THR A 27 -14.59 -20.95 -5.25
N TRP A 28 -15.06 -20.58 -6.44
CA TRP A 28 -15.99 -21.41 -7.23
C TRP A 28 -15.36 -22.75 -7.63
N ILE A 29 -14.11 -22.74 -8.14
CA ILE A 29 -13.39 -23.96 -8.49
C ILE A 29 -13.17 -24.86 -7.25
N GLN A 30 -12.86 -24.29 -6.09
CA GLN A 30 -12.71 -25.05 -4.85
C GLN A 30 -14.03 -25.70 -4.41
N ILE A 31 -15.15 -24.99 -4.48
CA ILE A 31 -16.48 -25.52 -4.16
C ILE A 31 -16.83 -26.68 -5.10
N MET A 32 -16.58 -26.53 -6.40
CA MET A 32 -16.85 -27.57 -7.39
C MET A 32 -15.99 -28.82 -7.20
N ASN A 33 -14.72 -28.65 -6.84
CA ASN A 33 -13.78 -29.76 -6.64
C ASN A 33 -14.01 -30.52 -5.32
N ASN A 34 -14.41 -29.83 -4.27
CA ASN A 34 -14.57 -30.42 -2.92
C ASN A 34 -15.99 -30.90 -2.63
N GLY A 35 -16.93 -30.75 -3.58
CA GLY A 35 -18.35 -31.05 -3.33
C GLY A 35 -18.91 -30.17 -2.20
N SER A 36 -20.02 -30.62 -1.59
CA SER A 36 -20.68 -29.87 -0.51
C SER A 36 -19.98 -29.95 0.87
N ASN A 37 -18.77 -30.51 0.94
CA ASN A 37 -17.98 -30.60 2.18
C ASN A 37 -17.21 -29.31 2.43
N VAL A 38 -17.91 -28.28 2.94
CA VAL A 38 -17.34 -26.99 3.34
C VAL A 38 -16.34 -27.10 4.50
N SER A 39 -16.34 -28.25 5.23
CA SER A 39 -15.47 -28.49 6.38
C SER A 39 -13.99 -28.76 6.05
N SER A 40 -13.65 -29.01 4.78
CA SER A 40 -12.26 -29.18 4.31
C SER A 40 -11.68 -27.92 3.66
N PHE A 41 -12.35 -26.77 3.79
CA PHE A 41 -11.86 -25.49 3.31
C PHE A 41 -10.69 -25.03 4.16
N THR A 42 -9.48 -25.38 3.75
CA THR A 42 -8.28 -24.70 4.25
C THR A 42 -8.07 -23.43 3.44
N PRO A 43 -8.29 -22.26 4.01
CA PRO A 43 -8.09 -20.95 3.33
C PRO A 43 -6.58 -20.66 3.19
N GLY A 44 -5.78 -21.66 2.77
CA GLY A 44 -4.33 -21.57 2.84
C GLY A 44 -3.69 -20.86 1.64
N GLU A 45 -2.91 -21.61 0.87
CA GLU A 45 -2.01 -21.07 -0.16
C GLU A 45 -2.72 -20.42 -1.35
N ILE A 46 -3.85 -20.95 -1.81
CA ILE A 46 -4.57 -20.41 -2.98
C ILE A 46 -5.10 -19.00 -2.66
N THR A 47 -5.61 -18.78 -1.45
CA THR A 47 -6.12 -17.47 -1.02
C THR A 47 -5.00 -16.43 -0.95
N ILE A 48 -3.81 -16.80 -0.48
CA ILE A 48 -2.65 -15.90 -0.40
C ILE A 48 -2.16 -15.55 -1.81
N THR A 49 -2.04 -16.54 -2.69
CA THR A 49 -1.63 -16.33 -4.09
C THR A 49 -2.62 -15.44 -4.83
N THR A 50 -3.92 -15.71 -4.71
CA THR A 50 -4.97 -14.90 -5.34
C THR A 50 -4.99 -13.47 -4.80
N THR A 51 -4.80 -13.30 -3.49
CA THR A 51 -4.69 -11.98 -2.85
C THR A 51 -3.46 -11.22 -3.36
N GLY A 52 -2.30 -11.86 -3.43
CA GLY A 52 -1.08 -11.26 -3.96
C GLY A 52 -1.24 -10.80 -5.42
N ILE A 53 -1.82 -11.64 -6.28
CA ILE A 53 -2.11 -11.28 -7.68
C ILE A 53 -3.12 -10.12 -7.76
N ALA A 54 -4.18 -10.15 -6.96
CA ALA A 54 -5.17 -9.08 -6.91
C ALA A 54 -4.56 -7.74 -6.50
N MET A 55 -3.68 -7.75 -5.50
CA MET A 55 -2.94 -6.57 -5.05
C MET A 55 -2.01 -6.02 -6.14
N ILE A 56 -1.31 -6.89 -6.87
CA ILE A 56 -0.44 -6.48 -7.99
C ILE A 56 -1.29 -5.81 -9.09
N LEU A 57 -2.38 -6.45 -9.51
CA LEU A 57 -3.22 -5.93 -10.59
C LEU A 57 -3.93 -4.63 -10.21
N SER A 58 -4.45 -4.54 -8.99
CA SER A 58 -5.05 -3.29 -8.47
C SER A 58 -4.03 -2.16 -8.40
N SER A 59 -2.79 -2.49 -8.01
CA SER A 59 -1.68 -1.54 -7.96
C SER A 59 -1.33 -1.02 -9.37
N ILE A 60 -1.23 -1.91 -10.35
CA ILE A 60 -0.97 -1.54 -11.75
C ILE A 60 -2.10 -0.65 -12.28
N ALA A 61 -3.36 -1.01 -12.00
CA ALA A 61 -4.52 -0.22 -12.42
C ALA A 61 -4.52 1.18 -11.77
N MET A 62 -4.16 1.27 -10.48
CA MET A 62 -4.06 2.55 -9.80
C MET A 62 -2.91 3.41 -10.33
N ILE A 63 -1.73 2.82 -10.58
CA ILE A 63 -0.60 3.52 -11.19
C ILE A 63 -0.98 4.07 -12.57
N TRP A 64 -1.59 3.23 -13.40
CA TRP A 64 -2.10 3.64 -14.71
C TRP A 64 -3.10 4.80 -14.58
N HIS A 65 -4.05 4.71 -13.65
CA HIS A 65 -5.02 5.77 -13.37
C HIS A 65 -4.32 7.09 -12.99
N LEU A 66 -3.36 7.06 -12.07
CA LEU A 66 -2.64 8.24 -11.61
C LEU A 66 -1.86 8.92 -12.75
N ILE A 67 -1.26 8.13 -13.63
CA ILE A 67 -0.47 8.62 -14.78
C ILE A 67 -1.41 9.14 -15.88
N HIS A 68 -2.41 8.34 -16.29
CA HIS A 68 -3.32 8.66 -17.39
C HIS A 68 -4.09 9.95 -17.13
N PHE A 69 -4.64 10.11 -15.94
CA PHE A 69 -5.38 11.32 -15.54
C PHE A 69 -4.48 12.45 -15.03
N LYS A 70 -3.16 12.32 -15.20
CA LYS A 70 -2.17 13.35 -14.84
C LYS A 70 -2.26 13.85 -13.39
N TYR A 71 -2.56 12.94 -12.47
CA TYR A 71 -2.53 13.25 -11.04
C TYR A 71 -1.10 13.41 -10.54
N VAL A 72 -0.17 12.61 -11.07
CA VAL A 72 1.26 12.67 -10.80
C VAL A 72 1.97 13.31 -11.98
N LYS A 73 2.89 14.23 -11.68
CA LYS A 73 3.81 14.79 -12.67
C LYS A 73 5.16 14.09 -12.49
N PHE A 74 5.48 13.20 -13.40
CA PHE A 74 6.82 12.60 -13.44
C PHE A 74 7.82 13.61 -13.97
N ASN A 75 8.81 13.96 -13.15
CA ASN A 75 9.98 14.72 -13.57
C ASN A 75 11.23 13.91 -13.24
N LEU A 76 11.70 13.12 -14.22
CA LEU A 76 12.90 12.29 -14.06
C LEU A 76 14.16 13.11 -13.75
N LYS A 77 14.19 14.40 -14.14
CA LYS A 77 15.33 15.30 -13.87
C LYS A 77 15.48 15.58 -12.36
N SER A 78 14.39 15.61 -11.61
CA SER A 78 14.45 15.87 -10.16
C SER A 78 15.10 14.74 -9.35
N PHE A 79 15.20 13.53 -9.87
CA PHE A 79 15.92 12.44 -9.21
C PHE A 79 17.43 12.67 -9.16
N GLY A 80 18.02 13.38 -10.14
CA GLY A 80 19.43 13.72 -10.18
C GLY A 80 19.83 14.94 -9.34
N GLU A 81 18.84 15.67 -8.83
CA GLU A 81 19.06 16.92 -8.07
C GLU A 81 19.21 16.71 -6.57
N VAL A 82 18.95 15.47 -6.08
CA VAL A 82 19.09 15.17 -4.65
C VAL A 82 20.56 14.97 -4.30
N PRO A 83 21.13 15.79 -3.40
CA PRO A 83 22.52 15.62 -2.98
C PRO A 83 22.74 14.23 -2.38
N SER A 84 23.81 13.55 -2.78
CA SER A 84 24.14 12.20 -2.27
C SER A 84 24.23 12.18 -0.73
N LYS A 85 24.73 13.27 -0.12
CA LYS A 85 24.73 13.44 1.34
C LYS A 85 23.35 13.29 1.97
N THR A 86 22.31 13.82 1.33
CA THR A 86 20.92 13.70 1.82
C THR A 86 20.46 12.24 1.82
N ILE A 87 20.82 11.50 0.76
CA ILE A 87 20.48 10.07 0.65
C ILE A 87 21.17 9.29 1.77
N TRP A 88 22.48 9.48 1.95
CA TRP A 88 23.23 8.78 2.99
C TRP A 88 22.78 9.12 4.41
N LEU A 89 22.36 10.36 4.68
CA LEU A 89 21.83 10.77 5.98
C LEU A 89 20.40 10.25 6.23
N SER A 90 19.60 10.04 5.18
CA SER A 90 18.25 9.52 5.34
C SER A 90 18.21 8.06 5.79
N ILE A 91 19.19 7.23 5.39
CA ILE A 91 19.24 5.81 5.77
C ILE A 91 19.28 5.61 7.29
N PRO A 92 20.28 6.15 8.03
CA PRO A 92 20.31 5.99 9.48
C PRO A 92 19.11 6.63 10.18
N LEU A 93 18.55 7.72 9.63
CA LEU A 93 17.37 8.36 10.18
C LEU A 93 16.14 7.46 10.06
N ILE A 94 15.97 6.79 8.92
CA ILE A 94 14.87 5.82 8.72
C ILE A 94 15.04 4.65 9.68
N VAL A 95 16.24 4.07 9.77
CA VAL A 95 16.53 2.96 10.69
C VAL A 95 16.25 3.35 12.14
N ALA A 96 16.74 4.52 12.58
CA ALA A 96 16.48 5.04 13.92
C ALA A 96 14.96 5.26 14.17
N GLY A 97 14.25 5.77 13.17
CA GLY A 97 12.80 5.93 13.22
C GLY A 97 12.07 4.60 13.40
N MET A 98 12.46 3.56 12.66
CA MET A 98 11.90 2.21 12.80
C MET A 98 12.13 1.65 14.21
N PHE A 99 13.34 1.76 14.74
CA PHE A 99 13.64 1.34 16.12
C PHE A 99 12.81 2.11 17.15
N PHE A 100 12.68 3.43 16.97
CA PHE A 100 11.90 4.26 17.86
C PHE A 100 10.42 3.89 17.86
N ILE A 101 9.83 3.65 16.66
CA ILE A 101 8.43 3.24 16.54
C ILE A 101 8.22 1.87 17.20
N ASN A 102 9.11 0.89 16.96
CA ASN A 102 9.03 -0.42 17.60
C ASN A 102 9.08 -0.32 19.12
N LEU A 103 10.02 0.46 19.66
CA LEU A 103 10.14 0.68 21.10
C LEU A 103 8.88 1.32 21.69
N CYS A 104 8.34 2.33 21.02
CA CYS A 104 7.08 2.98 21.45
C CYS A 104 5.91 2.00 21.40
N SER A 105 5.82 1.16 20.36
CA SER A 105 4.76 0.17 20.21
C SER A 105 4.79 -0.87 21.31
N GLU A 106 5.98 -1.38 21.63
CA GLU A 106 6.18 -2.33 22.73
C GLU A 106 5.82 -1.71 24.08
N PHE A 107 6.31 -0.49 24.33
CA PHE A 107 6.03 0.23 25.58
C PHE A 107 4.53 0.53 25.79
N LEU A 108 3.82 0.84 24.69
CA LEU A 108 2.38 1.14 24.72
C LEU A 108 1.50 -0.10 24.60
N GLY A 109 2.08 -1.29 24.40
CA GLY A 109 1.34 -2.54 24.22
C GLY A 109 0.43 -2.52 22.99
N LEU A 110 0.86 -1.84 21.89
CA LEU A 110 0.06 -1.73 20.68
C LEU A 110 0.05 -3.05 19.90
N PRO A 111 -1.14 -3.55 19.51
CA PRO A 111 -1.21 -4.80 18.74
C PRO A 111 -0.75 -4.57 17.28
N ASP A 112 -0.01 -5.53 16.73
CA ASP A 112 0.19 -5.62 15.28
C ASP A 112 -0.95 -6.38 14.64
N LEU A 113 -1.88 -5.65 14.05
CA LEU A 113 -3.09 -6.21 13.42
C LEU A 113 -2.80 -6.89 12.07
N MET A 114 -1.60 -6.70 11.51
CA MET A 114 -1.24 -7.18 10.17
C MET A 114 -0.16 -8.26 10.17
N GLN A 115 0.40 -8.60 11.34
CA GLN A 115 1.51 -9.56 11.45
C GLN A 115 1.24 -10.88 10.73
N ASP A 116 0.11 -11.51 11.00
CA ASP A 116 -0.23 -12.80 10.40
C ASP A 116 -0.41 -12.69 8.88
N THR A 117 -0.99 -11.58 8.42
CA THR A 117 -1.15 -11.29 6.99
C THR A 117 0.21 -11.12 6.31
N PHE A 118 1.13 -10.36 6.90
CA PHE A 118 2.49 -10.19 6.38
C PHE A 118 3.27 -11.50 6.36
N LEU A 119 3.20 -12.29 7.43
CA LEU A 119 3.83 -13.60 7.51
C LEU A 119 3.28 -14.55 6.45
N ALA A 120 1.98 -14.55 6.23
CA ALA A 120 1.36 -15.36 5.19
C ALA A 120 1.79 -14.91 3.78
N MET A 121 1.73 -13.61 3.50
CA MET A 121 2.15 -13.03 2.22
C MET A 121 3.64 -13.25 1.93
N SER A 122 4.50 -13.22 2.95
CA SER A 122 5.95 -13.44 2.80
C SER A 122 6.34 -14.86 2.39
N ARG A 123 5.43 -15.82 2.47
CA ARG A 123 5.65 -17.22 2.04
C ARG A 123 5.35 -17.46 0.57
N ASN A 124 4.81 -16.48 -0.13
CA ASN A 124 4.41 -16.60 -1.53
C ASN A 124 5.06 -15.51 -2.39
N ILE A 125 5.55 -15.87 -3.57
CA ILE A 125 6.25 -14.93 -4.47
C ILE A 125 5.36 -13.74 -4.87
N PHE A 126 4.08 -13.96 -5.16
CA PHE A 126 3.14 -12.88 -5.50
C PHE A 126 2.87 -11.99 -4.28
N GLY A 127 2.80 -12.59 -3.09
CA GLY A 127 2.71 -11.86 -1.83
C GLY A 127 3.93 -10.96 -1.61
N ILE A 128 5.15 -11.52 -1.73
CA ILE A 128 6.39 -10.75 -1.59
C ILE A 128 6.41 -9.58 -2.57
N ILE A 129 6.17 -9.81 -3.87
CA ILE A 129 6.16 -8.74 -4.87
C ILE A 129 5.12 -7.67 -4.53
N SER A 130 3.93 -8.08 -4.08
CA SER A 130 2.86 -7.13 -3.76
C SER A 130 3.19 -6.23 -2.57
N ILE A 131 3.71 -6.80 -1.47
CA ILE A 131 4.00 -6.02 -0.24
C ILE A 131 5.33 -5.27 -0.29
N THR A 132 6.35 -5.79 -1.00
CA THR A 132 7.68 -5.15 -1.01
C THR A 132 7.91 -4.19 -2.16
N ILE A 133 7.20 -4.35 -3.27
CA ILE A 133 7.40 -3.54 -4.47
C ILE A 133 6.14 -2.75 -4.82
N MET A 134 5.00 -3.46 -5.01
CA MET A 134 3.82 -2.82 -5.58
C MET A 134 3.11 -1.89 -4.61
N ALA A 135 2.93 -2.31 -3.35
CA ALA A 135 2.29 -1.47 -2.34
C ALA A 135 3.11 -0.19 -2.08
N PRO A 136 4.41 -0.22 -1.74
CA PRO A 136 5.20 0.99 -1.55
C PRO A 136 5.22 1.91 -2.77
N LEU A 137 5.28 1.33 -3.98
CA LEU A 137 5.27 2.12 -5.22
C LEU A 137 3.95 2.88 -5.41
N VAL A 138 2.81 2.21 -5.22
CA VAL A 138 1.49 2.86 -5.30
C VAL A 138 1.32 3.90 -4.21
N GLU A 139 1.72 3.58 -2.99
CA GLU A 139 1.60 4.49 -1.85
C GLU A 139 2.42 5.76 -2.07
N GLU A 140 3.66 5.64 -2.53
CA GLU A 140 4.50 6.78 -2.86
C GLU A 140 3.88 7.65 -3.96
N LEU A 141 3.38 7.04 -5.03
CA LEU A 141 2.74 7.77 -6.12
C LEU A 141 1.41 8.40 -5.69
N LEU A 142 0.61 7.73 -4.88
CA LEU A 142 -0.67 8.23 -4.40
C LEU A 142 -0.49 9.34 -3.37
N PHE A 143 0.26 9.07 -2.29
CA PHE A 143 0.35 10.02 -1.17
C PHE A 143 1.30 11.17 -1.46
N ARG A 144 2.53 10.90 -1.91
CA ARG A 144 3.51 11.95 -2.20
C ARG A 144 3.30 12.57 -3.58
N GLY A 145 3.12 11.76 -4.60
CA GLY A 145 2.96 12.24 -5.97
C GLY A 145 1.65 12.98 -6.20
N ALA A 146 0.53 12.32 -5.91
CA ALA A 146 -0.79 12.86 -6.24
C ALA A 146 -1.37 13.75 -5.12
N ILE A 147 -1.47 13.26 -3.88
CA ILE A 147 -2.14 13.96 -2.77
C ILE A 147 -1.30 15.16 -2.30
N GLN A 148 -0.09 14.89 -1.81
CA GLN A 148 0.80 15.95 -1.33
C GLN A 148 1.17 16.91 -2.46
N GLY A 149 1.52 16.37 -3.64
CA GLY A 149 1.82 17.18 -4.82
C GLY A 149 0.66 18.07 -5.25
N TYR A 150 -0.59 17.63 -5.10
CA TYR A 150 -1.76 18.50 -5.34
C TYR A 150 -1.85 19.64 -4.33
N MET A 151 -1.66 19.38 -3.04
CA MET A 151 -1.70 20.39 -1.99
C MET A 151 -0.60 21.47 -2.21
N LEU A 152 0.61 21.05 -2.56
CA LEU A 152 1.72 21.94 -2.87
C LEU A 152 1.40 22.82 -4.09
N ARG A 153 0.85 22.24 -5.15
CA ARG A 153 0.41 23.00 -6.36
C ARG A 153 -0.72 23.99 -6.09
N LYS A 154 -1.47 23.81 -4.99
CA LYS A 154 -2.49 24.75 -4.51
C LYS A 154 -1.93 25.82 -3.57
N GLY A 155 -0.62 25.90 -3.39
CA GLY A 155 0.06 26.90 -2.57
C GLY A 155 0.09 26.58 -1.08
N MET A 156 -0.21 25.33 -0.68
CA MET A 156 -0.07 24.93 0.71
C MET A 156 1.42 24.90 1.11
N LYS A 157 1.73 25.37 2.31
CA LYS A 157 3.10 25.30 2.85
C LYS A 157 3.58 23.85 2.93
N PRO A 158 4.83 23.55 2.57
CA PRO A 158 5.34 22.17 2.51
C PRO A 158 5.11 21.35 3.79
N LEU A 159 5.37 21.94 4.95
CA LEU A 159 5.17 21.28 6.23
C LEU A 159 3.72 20.81 6.43
N HIS A 160 2.74 21.68 6.12
CA HIS A 160 1.32 21.31 6.25
C HIS A 160 0.91 20.22 5.25
N ALA A 161 1.42 20.29 4.02
CA ALA A 161 1.14 19.26 3.01
C ALA A 161 1.70 17.90 3.43
N ILE A 162 2.91 17.86 4.00
CA ILE A 162 3.53 16.64 4.54
C ILE A 162 2.70 16.09 5.70
N LEU A 163 2.41 16.92 6.71
CA LEU A 163 1.67 16.47 7.90
C LEU A 163 0.28 15.93 7.55
N ILE A 164 -0.45 16.61 6.66
CA ILE A 164 -1.77 16.16 6.23
C ILE A 164 -1.67 14.84 5.44
N ALA A 165 -0.73 14.74 4.50
CA ALA A 165 -0.56 13.51 3.73
C ALA A 165 -0.17 12.33 4.61
N SER A 166 0.74 12.53 5.58
CA SER A 166 1.16 11.51 6.54
C SER A 166 0.03 11.11 7.49
N ALA A 167 -0.78 12.07 7.97
CA ALA A 167 -1.94 11.78 8.80
C ALA A 167 -2.98 10.94 8.04
N ILE A 168 -3.27 11.27 6.78
CA ILE A 168 -4.18 10.49 5.93
C ILE A 168 -3.61 9.07 5.72
N PHE A 169 -2.31 8.96 5.44
CA PHE A 169 -1.63 7.68 5.27
C PHE A 169 -1.77 6.81 6.53
N GLY A 170 -1.44 7.32 7.70
CA GLY A 170 -1.57 6.58 8.97
C GLY A 170 -3.00 6.16 9.29
N ILE A 171 -4.00 7.03 9.04
CA ILE A 171 -5.41 6.70 9.26
C ILE A 171 -5.87 5.55 8.34
N ILE A 172 -5.44 5.55 7.07
CA ILE A 172 -5.84 4.52 6.11
C ILE A 172 -5.23 3.15 6.45
N HIS A 173 -4.02 3.12 6.98
CA HIS A 173 -3.36 1.87 7.35
C HIS A 173 -3.99 1.20 8.58
N MET A 174 -4.65 1.96 9.46
CA MET A 174 -5.34 1.46 10.65
C MET A 174 -4.52 0.49 11.51
N ASN A 175 -3.20 0.43 11.28
CA ASN A 175 -2.27 -0.39 12.05
C ASN A 175 -1.30 0.54 12.79
N PRO A 176 -1.30 0.55 14.14
CA PRO A 176 -0.51 1.48 14.92
C PRO A 176 1.01 1.25 14.80
N ILE A 177 1.43 0.12 14.23
CA ILE A 177 2.85 -0.27 14.11
C ILE A 177 3.40 -0.02 12.69
N GLN A 178 2.56 0.27 11.72
CA GLN A 178 2.99 0.58 10.33
C GLN A 178 3.30 2.05 10.11
#